data_7c931974eb70d31c98efab9a3f958d9c
#
_entry.id   7c931974eb70d31c98efab9a3f958d9c
#
_cell.length_a   1.000
_cell.length_b   1.000
_cell.length_c   1.000
_cell.angle_alpha   90.00
_cell.angle_beta   90.00
_cell.angle_gamma   90.00
#
_symmetry.space_group_name_H-M   'P 1'
#
loop_
_entity.id
_entity.type
_entity.pdbx_description
1 polymer ?
#
loop_
_entity_poly.entity_id
_entity_poly.type
_entity_poly.pdbx_seq_one_letter_code
_entity_poly.pdbx_strand_id
1 'polypeptide(L)'
;TPHLKSYMCYHTELTYEWKKGIFYTNLWGAYDYRPNAIMDEKIQEGNKIVQTWDNQKDWQKLSGRAMLRVGPIRDILQFSFTGGVNHYMSHGNHYSHTYTNWFCEAEASLNYKQFSLFWQINTNWNNFWGETLSGGENIQMLAVYYKHKNLRVGVGAFNPFTDNYKVQSENWNKFAYYKTNNYIKESSRMFLVNFSYNFSFGRSFKTAQRKVNNSDNDSGVMGTGK
;
A
#
# COMPACT_ATOMS: atom_id res chain seq x y z
N THR A 1 -25.44 12.55 -14.18
CA THR A 1 -25.71 12.04 -15.54
C THR A 1 -26.62 10.82 -15.43
N PRO A 2 -27.90 10.93 -15.84
CA PRO A 2 -28.91 9.87 -15.62
C PRO A 2 -28.70 8.60 -16.50
N HIS A 3 -27.75 8.59 -17.42
CA HIS A 3 -27.49 7.49 -18.35
C HIS A 3 -26.29 6.61 -17.96
N LEU A 4 -25.59 6.92 -16.88
CA LEU A 4 -24.49 6.09 -16.40
C LEU A 4 -24.97 4.72 -15.94
N LYS A 5 -24.28 3.67 -16.40
CA LYS A 5 -24.56 2.28 -16.03
C LYS A 5 -23.46 1.79 -15.10
N SER A 6 -23.83 0.96 -14.14
CA SER A 6 -22.85 0.25 -13.33
C SER A 6 -21.96 -0.66 -14.19
N TYR A 7 -20.71 -0.84 -13.79
CA TYR A 7 -19.77 -1.70 -14.48
C TYR A 7 -19.23 -2.80 -13.55
N MET A 8 -18.73 -3.86 -14.16
CA MET A 8 -18.08 -4.97 -13.42
C MET A 8 -16.60 -4.69 -13.23
N CYS A 9 -16.05 -5.22 -12.15
CA CYS A 9 -14.62 -5.21 -11.89
C CYS A 9 -14.15 -6.67 -11.75
N TYR A 10 -13.27 -7.08 -12.65
CA TYR A 10 -12.64 -8.40 -12.60
C TYR A 10 -11.23 -8.23 -12.06
N HIS A 11 -10.92 -8.98 -11.02
CA HIS A 11 -9.60 -8.97 -10.39
C HIS A 11 -9.09 -10.41 -10.30
N THR A 12 -7.85 -10.61 -10.71
CA THR A 12 -7.14 -11.89 -10.58
C THR A 12 -5.77 -11.62 -10.03
N GLU A 13 -5.36 -12.39 -9.03
CA GLU A 13 -4.03 -12.28 -8.46
C GLU A 13 -3.37 -13.64 -8.27
N LEU A 14 -2.05 -13.65 -8.32
CA LEU A 14 -1.21 -14.79 -8.03
C LEU A 14 -0.11 -14.35 -7.07
N THR A 15 0.07 -15.12 -6.01
CA THR A 15 1.13 -14.90 -5.03
C THR A 15 1.97 -16.16 -4.87
N TYR A 16 3.29 -15.99 -4.88
CA TYR A 16 4.25 -17.03 -4.55
C TYR A 16 5.13 -16.56 -3.41
N GLU A 17 5.22 -17.37 -2.36
CA GLU A 17 6.04 -17.09 -1.19
C GLU A 17 7.09 -18.19 -0.98
N TRP A 18 8.29 -17.77 -0.65
CA TRP A 18 9.38 -18.65 -0.30
C TRP A 18 10.12 -18.14 0.93
N LYS A 19 10.41 -19.05 1.86
CA LYS A 19 11.15 -18.74 3.08
C LYS A 19 12.20 -19.80 3.36
N LYS A 20 13.44 -19.35 3.62
CA LYS A 20 14.53 -20.21 4.06
C LYS A 20 15.43 -19.45 5.04
N GLY A 21 15.43 -19.90 6.29
CA GLY A 21 16.20 -19.25 7.36
C GLY A 21 15.77 -17.80 7.54
N ILE A 22 16.71 -16.87 7.38
CA ILE A 22 16.50 -15.42 7.50
C ILE A 22 15.98 -14.77 6.21
N PHE A 23 15.91 -15.52 5.11
CA PHE A 23 15.46 -15.02 3.81
C PHE A 23 13.98 -15.31 3.59
N TYR A 24 13.25 -14.31 3.16
CA TYR A 24 11.87 -14.42 2.73
C TYR A 24 11.68 -13.65 1.43
N THR A 25 11.05 -14.29 0.46
CA THR A 25 10.72 -13.69 -0.85
C THR A 25 9.23 -13.85 -1.11
N ASN A 26 8.62 -12.79 -1.60
CA ASN A 26 7.24 -12.78 -2.07
C ASN A 26 7.23 -12.23 -3.50
N LEU A 27 6.68 -13.01 -4.42
CA LEU A 27 6.39 -12.59 -5.79
C LEU A 27 4.87 -12.47 -5.93
N TRP A 28 4.41 -11.35 -6.40
CA TRP A 28 2.99 -11.09 -6.57
C TRP A 28 2.73 -10.49 -7.94
N GLY A 29 1.69 -10.98 -8.59
CA GLY A 29 1.18 -10.45 -9.85
C GLY A 29 -0.32 -10.32 -9.80
N ALA A 30 -0.88 -9.27 -10.40
CA ALA A 30 -2.32 -9.07 -10.47
C ALA A 30 -2.73 -8.43 -11.80
N TYR A 31 -3.95 -8.73 -12.20
CA TYR A 31 -4.59 -8.15 -13.35
C TYR A 31 -5.99 -7.66 -12.96
N ASP A 32 -6.24 -6.39 -13.21
CA ASP A 32 -7.54 -5.74 -13.04
C ASP A 32 -8.11 -5.41 -14.43
N TYR A 33 -9.37 -5.77 -14.65
CA TYR A 33 -10.12 -5.43 -15.86
C TYR A 33 -11.48 -4.85 -15.50
N ARG A 34 -11.79 -3.68 -16.05
CA ARG A 34 -13.02 -2.94 -15.79
C ARG A 34 -13.65 -2.50 -17.12
N PRO A 35 -14.49 -3.36 -17.74
CA PRO A 35 -15.24 -2.98 -18.92
C PRO A 35 -16.31 -1.93 -18.56
N ASN A 36 -16.57 -1.01 -19.46
CA ASN A 36 -17.53 0.09 -19.29
C ASN A 36 -17.25 0.95 -18.03
N ALA A 37 -15.98 1.11 -17.65
CA ALA A 37 -15.59 1.91 -16.50
C ALA A 37 -16.10 3.34 -16.63
N ILE A 38 -16.64 3.90 -15.54
CA ILE A 38 -17.05 5.30 -15.52
C ILE A 38 -15.80 6.15 -15.33
N MET A 39 -15.42 6.88 -16.37
CA MET A 39 -14.25 7.75 -16.35
C MET A 39 -14.64 9.13 -16.88
N ASP A 40 -13.94 10.16 -16.42
CA ASP A 40 -14.11 11.51 -16.94
C ASP A 40 -13.52 11.62 -18.35
N GLU A 41 -14.17 12.40 -19.18
CA GLU A 41 -13.76 12.71 -20.52
C GLU A 41 -13.96 14.20 -20.81
N LYS A 42 -13.03 14.78 -21.53
CA LYS A 42 -13.13 16.16 -22.01
C LYS A 42 -13.28 16.13 -23.53
N ILE A 43 -14.40 16.63 -23.98
CA ILE A 43 -14.73 16.72 -25.41
C ILE A 43 -14.85 18.19 -25.84
N GLN A 44 -14.55 18.47 -27.08
CA GLN A 44 -14.78 19.79 -27.66
C GLN A 44 -16.13 19.85 -28.32
N GLU A 45 -16.98 20.75 -27.86
CA GLU A 45 -18.28 21.09 -28.46
C GLU A 45 -18.24 22.52 -29.00
N GLY A 46 -18.03 22.67 -30.29
CA GLY A 46 -17.83 23.98 -30.92
C GLY A 46 -16.59 24.68 -30.36
N ASN A 47 -16.75 25.82 -29.71
CA ASN A 47 -15.70 26.61 -29.09
C ASN A 47 -15.54 26.35 -27.58
N LYS A 48 -16.21 25.33 -27.03
CA LYS A 48 -16.18 25.02 -25.59
C LYS A 48 -15.58 23.64 -25.38
N ILE A 49 -14.85 23.48 -24.26
CA ILE A 49 -14.44 22.17 -23.76
C ILE A 49 -15.44 21.79 -22.65
N VAL A 50 -16.10 20.65 -22.86
CA VAL A 50 -17.06 20.11 -21.90
C VAL A 50 -16.41 18.91 -21.21
N GLN A 51 -16.40 18.92 -19.89
CA GLN A 51 -16.00 17.76 -19.08
C GLN A 51 -17.26 17.01 -18.66
N THR A 52 -17.28 15.72 -18.93
CA THR A 52 -18.38 14.83 -18.58
C THR A 52 -17.87 13.53 -18.00
N TRP A 53 -18.76 12.79 -17.36
CA TRP A 53 -18.52 11.41 -16.92
C TRP A 53 -19.38 10.49 -17.78
N ASP A 54 -18.75 9.46 -18.31
CA ASP A 54 -19.45 8.48 -19.14
C ASP A 54 -18.87 7.08 -18.92
N ASN A 55 -19.63 6.07 -19.36
CA ASN A 55 -19.14 4.71 -19.45
C ASN A 55 -18.18 4.62 -20.65
N GLN A 56 -16.91 4.47 -20.35
CA GLN A 56 -15.83 4.33 -21.32
C GLN A 56 -15.62 2.86 -21.70
N LYS A 57 -14.83 2.57 -22.74
CA LYS A 57 -14.66 1.19 -23.24
C LYS A 57 -14.15 0.25 -22.17
N ASP A 58 -12.94 0.50 -21.65
CA ASP A 58 -12.35 -0.30 -20.59
C ASP A 58 -11.18 0.41 -19.91
N TRP A 59 -10.88 -0.05 -18.71
CA TRP A 59 -9.66 0.26 -18.01
C TRP A 59 -9.04 -1.04 -17.49
N GLN A 60 -7.72 -1.16 -17.67
CA GLN A 60 -6.97 -2.35 -17.30
C GLN A 60 -5.70 -1.97 -16.55
N LYS A 61 -5.28 -2.84 -15.65
CA LYS A 61 -4.02 -2.70 -14.92
C LYS A 61 -3.36 -4.06 -14.76
N LEU A 62 -2.15 -4.19 -15.26
CA LEU A 62 -1.26 -5.31 -14.97
C LEU A 62 -0.23 -4.86 -13.94
N SER A 63 -0.12 -5.58 -12.84
CA SER A 63 0.79 -5.28 -11.74
C SER A 63 1.72 -6.45 -11.48
N GLY A 64 2.98 -6.16 -11.23
CA GLY A 64 3.96 -7.14 -10.79
C GLY A 64 4.83 -6.57 -9.67
N ARG A 65 5.11 -7.38 -8.64
CA ARG A 65 5.91 -6.99 -7.49
C ARG A 65 6.78 -8.14 -7.02
N ALA A 66 8.02 -7.84 -6.70
CA ALA A 66 8.95 -8.77 -6.04
C ALA A 66 9.47 -8.14 -4.74
N MET A 67 9.34 -8.85 -3.63
CA MET A 67 9.84 -8.44 -2.33
C MET A 67 10.89 -9.44 -1.86
N LEU A 68 12.00 -8.93 -1.35
CA LEU A 68 13.02 -9.68 -0.61
C LEU A 68 13.13 -9.10 0.79
N ARG A 69 12.98 -9.95 1.80
CA ARG A 69 13.25 -9.62 3.19
C ARG A 69 14.39 -10.46 3.72
N VAL A 70 15.30 -9.82 4.43
CA VAL A 70 16.43 -10.45 5.10
C VAL A 70 16.37 -10.12 6.59
N GLY A 71 16.35 -11.13 7.42
CA GLY A 71 16.33 -10.96 8.87
C GLY A 71 15.15 -11.69 9.57
N PRO A 72 15.11 -11.61 10.90
CA PRO A 72 16.07 -10.86 11.74
C PRO A 72 17.47 -11.48 11.77
N ILE A 73 18.50 -10.65 11.60
CA ILE A 73 19.91 -11.04 11.74
C ILE A 73 20.26 -10.84 13.22
N ARG A 74 20.58 -11.91 13.93
CA ARG A 74 20.88 -11.92 15.38
C ARG A 74 19.79 -11.22 16.21
N ASP A 75 18.53 -11.30 15.79
CA ASP A 75 17.36 -10.62 16.38
C ASP A 75 17.48 -9.08 16.49
N ILE A 76 18.43 -8.49 15.76
CA ILE A 76 18.73 -7.06 15.80
C ILE A 76 18.30 -6.35 14.53
N LEU A 77 18.70 -6.84 13.37
CA LEU A 77 18.55 -6.14 12.09
C LEU A 77 17.62 -6.90 11.14
N GLN A 78 16.67 -6.19 10.56
CA GLN A 78 15.84 -6.67 9.46
C GLN A 78 15.84 -5.63 8.35
N PHE A 79 15.90 -6.11 7.13
CA PHE A 79 15.84 -5.30 5.92
C PHE A 79 14.85 -5.92 4.95
N SER A 80 14.06 -5.09 4.27
CA SER A 80 13.22 -5.51 3.15
C SER A 80 13.35 -4.54 1.98
N PHE A 81 13.30 -5.10 0.79
CA PHE A 81 13.28 -4.36 -0.46
C PHE A 81 12.17 -4.91 -1.34
N THR A 82 11.37 -4.02 -1.90
CA THR A 82 10.30 -4.33 -2.85
C THR A 82 10.51 -3.53 -4.11
N GLY A 83 10.54 -4.18 -5.25
CA GLY A 83 10.50 -3.54 -6.57
C GLY A 83 9.26 -4.00 -7.31
N GLY A 84 8.66 -3.11 -8.08
CA GLY A 84 7.47 -3.45 -8.83
C GLY A 84 7.20 -2.56 -10.04
N VAL A 85 6.24 -3.02 -10.84
CA VAL A 85 5.78 -2.35 -12.04
C VAL A 85 4.26 -2.41 -12.10
N ASN A 86 3.66 -1.30 -12.48
CA ASN A 86 2.25 -1.22 -12.85
C ASN A 86 2.16 -0.75 -14.30
N HIS A 87 1.45 -1.50 -15.12
CA HIS A 87 1.15 -1.12 -16.50
C HIS A 87 -0.34 -0.89 -16.63
N TYR A 88 -0.71 0.34 -16.96
CA TYR A 88 -2.09 0.79 -17.10
C TYR A 88 -2.44 0.92 -18.59
N MET A 89 -3.64 0.49 -18.93
CA MET A 89 -4.26 0.67 -20.23
C MET A 89 -5.65 1.28 -20.02
N SER A 90 -5.90 2.44 -20.60
CA SER A 90 -7.15 3.17 -20.44
C SER A 90 -7.70 3.51 -21.82
N HIS A 91 -8.83 2.90 -22.16
CA HIS A 91 -9.49 3.08 -23.45
C HIS A 91 -10.82 3.76 -23.24
N GLY A 92 -10.89 5.02 -23.65
CA GLY A 92 -12.11 5.78 -23.69
C GLY A 92 -12.84 5.64 -25.03
N ASN A 93 -13.96 6.35 -25.15
CA ASN A 93 -14.70 6.43 -26.42
C ASN A 93 -13.91 7.22 -27.48
N HIS A 94 -13.10 8.21 -27.03
CA HIS A 94 -12.36 9.11 -27.90
C HIS A 94 -10.86 9.17 -27.63
N TYR A 95 -10.35 8.33 -26.71
CA TYR A 95 -8.93 8.27 -26.35
C TYR A 95 -8.46 6.83 -26.13
N SER A 96 -7.16 6.64 -26.16
CA SER A 96 -6.48 5.40 -25.81
C SER A 96 -5.10 5.74 -25.26
N HIS A 97 -4.87 5.44 -24.00
CA HIS A 97 -3.62 5.73 -23.32
C HIS A 97 -3.06 4.50 -22.62
N THR A 98 -1.74 4.41 -22.59
CA THR A 98 -1.01 3.43 -21.80
C THR A 98 0.04 4.14 -20.94
N TYR A 99 0.22 3.67 -19.72
CA TYR A 99 1.20 4.21 -18.79
C TYR A 99 1.87 3.08 -18.02
N THR A 100 3.20 3.13 -17.92
CA THR A 100 3.97 2.17 -17.13
C THR A 100 4.69 2.91 -16.02
N ASN A 101 4.46 2.45 -14.80
CA ASN A 101 5.09 2.98 -13.59
C ASN A 101 5.97 1.94 -12.92
N TRP A 102 7.24 2.27 -12.68
CA TRP A 102 8.15 1.50 -11.85
C TRP A 102 8.20 2.14 -10.46
N PHE A 103 8.15 1.32 -9.43
CA PHE A 103 8.26 1.77 -8.05
C PHE A 103 9.22 0.89 -7.26
N CYS A 104 9.80 1.46 -6.21
CA CYS A 104 10.53 0.68 -5.23
C CYS A 104 10.23 1.16 -3.82
N GLU A 105 10.31 0.21 -2.89
CA GLU A 105 10.18 0.42 -1.46
C GLU A 105 11.36 -0.25 -0.77
N ALA A 106 11.95 0.42 0.19
CA ALA A 106 12.96 -0.17 1.05
C ALA A 106 12.63 0.15 2.50
N GLU A 107 12.83 -0.83 3.36
CA GLU A 107 12.61 -0.71 4.80
C GLU A 107 13.77 -1.33 5.55
N ALA A 108 14.23 -0.67 6.60
CA ALA A 108 15.20 -1.20 7.52
C ALA A 108 14.74 -0.98 8.96
N SER A 109 14.82 -2.01 9.77
CA SER A 109 14.56 -1.92 11.20
C SER A 109 15.73 -2.51 12.01
N LEU A 110 16.16 -1.77 13.03
CA LEU A 110 17.19 -2.19 13.93
C LEU A 110 16.66 -2.11 15.36
N ASN A 111 16.76 -3.22 16.10
CA ASN A 111 16.37 -3.31 17.49
C ASN A 111 17.59 -3.72 18.32
N TYR A 112 18.05 -2.84 19.18
CA TYR A 112 19.19 -3.13 20.05
C TYR A 112 18.89 -2.69 21.47
N LYS A 113 18.77 -3.65 22.39
CA LYS A 113 18.40 -3.42 23.80
C LYS A 113 17.09 -2.61 23.91
N GLN A 114 17.18 -1.40 24.42
CA GLN A 114 16.05 -0.49 24.60
C GLN A 114 15.77 0.40 23.38
N PHE A 115 16.64 0.40 22.37
CA PHE A 115 16.54 1.25 21.20
C PHE A 115 15.99 0.49 20.01
N SER A 116 15.10 1.16 19.27
CA SER A 116 14.62 0.71 17.95
C SER A 116 14.78 1.85 16.97
N LEU A 117 15.34 1.56 15.81
CA LEU A 117 15.40 2.46 14.66
C LEU A 117 14.60 1.86 13.53
N PHE A 118 13.80 2.67 12.88
CA PHE A 118 13.01 2.33 11.71
C PHE A 118 13.30 3.34 10.61
N TRP A 119 13.54 2.86 9.41
CA TRP A 119 13.70 3.66 8.20
C TRP A 119 12.93 3.04 7.06
N GLN A 120 12.22 3.86 6.30
CA GLN A 120 11.45 3.46 5.14
C GLN A 120 11.55 4.51 4.05
N ILE A 121 11.60 4.05 2.80
CA ILE A 121 11.48 4.87 1.60
C ILE A 121 10.54 4.20 0.60
N ASN A 122 9.61 4.98 0.06
CA ASN A 122 8.73 4.60 -1.03
C ASN A 122 8.91 5.61 -2.15
N THR A 123 9.10 5.12 -3.37
CA THR A 123 9.34 5.99 -4.52
C THR A 123 8.34 5.76 -5.64
N ASN A 124 8.03 6.83 -6.38
CA ASN A 124 7.24 6.80 -7.61
C ASN A 124 5.85 6.19 -7.45
N TRP A 125 5.16 6.54 -6.40
CA TRP A 125 3.78 6.13 -6.27
C TRP A 125 2.91 6.94 -7.23
N ASN A 126 2.45 6.27 -8.31
CA ASN A 126 1.61 6.85 -9.33
C ASN A 126 0.38 5.99 -9.56
N ASN A 127 -0.73 6.65 -9.89
CA ASN A 127 -1.96 6.03 -10.33
C ASN A 127 -2.42 6.67 -11.64
N PHE A 128 -2.95 5.86 -12.57
CA PHE A 128 -3.47 6.32 -13.83
C PHE A 128 -4.91 5.86 -14.01
N TRP A 129 -5.81 6.83 -14.18
CA TRP A 129 -7.25 6.58 -14.36
C TRP A 129 -7.83 7.49 -15.41
N GLY A 130 -8.53 6.90 -16.40
CA GLY A 130 -9.01 7.66 -17.54
C GLY A 130 -7.87 8.27 -18.33
N GLU A 131 -7.82 9.57 -18.38
CA GLU A 131 -6.74 10.38 -18.98
C GLU A 131 -5.85 11.04 -17.90
N THR A 132 -6.06 10.71 -16.62
CA THR A 132 -5.40 11.42 -15.52
C THR A 132 -4.36 10.54 -14.83
N LEU A 133 -3.13 11.02 -14.82
CA LEU A 133 -2.02 10.55 -14.01
C LEU A 133 -1.95 11.35 -12.72
N SER A 134 -1.94 10.68 -11.59
CA SER A 134 -1.82 11.31 -10.27
C SER A 134 -0.76 10.61 -9.43
N GLY A 135 -0.04 11.34 -8.57
CA GLY A 135 0.98 10.82 -7.69
C GLY A 135 2.33 11.53 -7.82
N GLY A 136 3.39 10.81 -8.20
CA GLY A 136 4.76 11.31 -8.25
C GLY A 136 5.37 11.51 -6.87
N GLU A 137 4.80 10.84 -5.87
CA GLU A 137 5.20 10.97 -4.48
C GLU A 137 6.41 10.10 -4.17
N ASN A 138 7.37 10.69 -3.44
CA ASN A 138 8.46 9.98 -2.80
C ASN A 138 8.36 10.26 -1.30
N ILE A 139 8.15 9.19 -0.53
CA ILE A 139 7.92 9.29 0.91
C ILE A 139 9.07 8.63 1.64
N GLN A 140 9.60 9.30 2.63
CA GLN A 140 10.63 8.78 3.51
C GLN A 140 10.20 8.94 4.96
N MET A 141 10.44 7.91 5.76
CA MET A 141 10.17 7.91 7.19
C MET A 141 11.40 7.43 7.93
N LEU A 142 11.79 8.16 8.96
CA LEU A 142 12.84 7.78 9.89
C LEU A 142 12.31 7.92 11.29
N ALA A 143 12.47 6.90 12.14
CA ALA A 143 12.03 6.98 13.51
C ALA A 143 13.02 6.25 14.45
N VAL A 144 13.24 6.85 15.59
CA VAL A 144 14.04 6.27 16.69
C VAL A 144 13.16 6.20 17.93
N TYR A 145 13.11 5.03 18.54
CA TYR A 145 12.36 4.80 19.77
C TYR A 145 13.28 4.31 20.88
N TYR A 146 13.02 4.79 22.08
CA TYR A 146 13.59 4.27 23.31
C TYR A 146 12.46 3.70 24.17
N LYS A 147 12.61 2.44 24.61
CA LYS A 147 11.65 1.77 25.49
C LYS A 147 12.35 1.31 26.75
N HIS A 148 11.85 1.76 27.91
CA HIS A 148 12.30 1.28 29.20
C HIS A 148 11.09 1.00 30.11
N LYS A 149 10.92 -0.26 30.52
CA LYS A 149 9.75 -0.71 31.30
C LYS A 149 8.44 -0.26 30.63
N ASN A 150 7.69 0.59 31.30
CA ASN A 150 6.40 1.11 30.87
C ASN A 150 6.50 2.39 30.02
N LEU A 151 7.70 2.97 29.90
CA LEU A 151 7.97 4.21 29.18
C LEU A 151 8.40 3.90 27.75
N ARG A 152 7.82 4.60 26.78
CA ARG A 152 8.28 4.64 25.37
C ARG A 152 8.35 6.09 24.93
N VAL A 153 9.50 6.49 24.44
CA VAL A 153 9.74 7.80 23.83
C VAL A 153 10.21 7.58 22.40
N GLY A 154 9.70 8.35 21.47
CA GLY A 154 10.09 8.26 20.06
C GLY A 154 10.26 9.63 19.44
N VAL A 155 11.21 9.73 18.54
CA VAL A 155 11.40 10.86 17.63
C VAL A 155 11.32 10.30 16.22
N GLY A 156 10.46 10.90 15.40
CA GLY A 156 10.29 10.55 14.00
C GLY A 156 10.49 11.75 13.10
N ALA A 157 10.87 11.48 11.85
CA ALA A 157 10.93 12.46 10.81
C ALA A 157 10.24 11.91 9.56
N PHE A 158 9.37 12.72 8.98
CA PHE A 158 8.74 12.46 7.70
C PHE A 158 9.43 13.31 6.63
N ASN A 159 9.83 12.69 5.54
CA ASN A 159 10.59 13.30 4.46
C ASN A 159 11.84 14.08 4.92
N PRO A 160 12.70 13.51 5.81
CA PRO A 160 13.82 14.25 6.40
C PRO A 160 14.84 14.74 5.37
N PHE A 161 14.93 14.09 4.22
CA PHE A 161 15.91 14.37 3.16
C PHE A 161 15.27 15.03 1.93
N THR A 162 14.00 15.46 2.01
CA THR A 162 13.27 16.09 0.91
C THR A 162 12.99 17.55 1.22
N ASP A 163 13.45 18.45 0.37
CA ASP A 163 13.21 19.89 0.54
C ASP A 163 11.81 20.32 0.11
N ASN A 164 11.29 19.65 -0.92
CA ASN A 164 9.98 19.95 -1.50
C ASN A 164 9.23 18.65 -1.75
N TYR A 165 8.31 18.30 -0.85
CA TYR A 165 7.40 17.21 -1.09
C TYR A 165 6.47 17.56 -2.24
N LYS A 166 6.49 16.76 -3.29
CA LYS A 166 5.80 17.04 -4.55
C LYS A 166 4.70 16.00 -4.79
N VAL A 167 3.51 16.51 -5.12
CA VAL A 167 2.40 15.73 -5.66
C VAL A 167 2.11 16.21 -7.08
N GLN A 168 2.05 15.31 -8.02
CA GLN A 168 1.82 15.59 -9.43
C GLN A 168 0.42 15.17 -9.85
N SER A 169 -0.24 15.99 -10.65
CA SER A 169 -1.44 15.64 -11.42
C SER A 169 -1.22 16.07 -12.86
N GLU A 170 -1.46 15.15 -13.80
CA GLU A 170 -1.28 15.40 -15.23
C GLU A 170 -2.47 14.77 -15.98
N ASN A 171 -3.14 15.54 -16.81
CA ASN A 171 -4.23 15.07 -17.65
C ASN A 171 -3.77 15.07 -19.11
N TRP A 172 -3.92 13.94 -19.78
CA TRP A 172 -3.44 13.69 -21.14
C TRP A 172 -4.48 13.94 -22.23
N ASN A 173 -5.55 14.66 -21.90
CA ASN A 173 -6.56 15.01 -22.89
C ASN A 173 -5.97 15.90 -24.00
N LYS A 174 -6.25 15.56 -25.25
CA LYS A 174 -5.71 16.26 -26.42
C LYS A 174 -6.20 17.71 -26.57
N PHE A 175 -7.35 18.06 -26.00
CA PHE A 175 -7.93 19.39 -26.07
C PHE A 175 -7.61 20.26 -24.86
N ALA A 176 -7.36 19.63 -23.72
CA ALA A 176 -7.18 20.30 -22.44
C ALA A 176 -6.09 19.61 -21.61
N TYR A 177 -4.93 19.41 -22.21
CA TYR A 177 -3.76 18.92 -21.49
C TYR A 177 -3.37 19.90 -20.39
N TYR A 178 -3.12 19.37 -19.18
CA TYR A 178 -2.51 20.14 -18.11
C TYR A 178 -1.59 19.26 -17.28
N LYS A 179 -0.58 19.91 -16.68
CA LYS A 179 0.30 19.30 -15.70
C LYS A 179 0.46 20.23 -14.53
N THR A 180 0.12 19.74 -13.35
CA THR A 180 0.24 20.49 -12.09
C THR A 180 1.21 19.77 -11.18
N ASN A 181 2.17 20.51 -10.63
CA ASN A 181 3.05 20.06 -9.57
C ASN A 181 2.74 20.88 -8.33
N ASN A 182 2.17 20.23 -7.32
CA ASN A 182 1.92 20.85 -6.04
C ASN A 182 3.08 20.53 -5.09
N TYR A 183 3.73 21.56 -4.57
CA TYR A 183 4.79 21.45 -3.60
C TYR A 183 4.23 21.76 -2.21
N ILE A 184 4.25 20.77 -1.34
CA ILE A 184 3.68 20.87 0.02
C ILE A 184 4.85 21.00 0.98
N LYS A 185 5.21 22.23 1.30
CA LYS A 185 6.35 22.55 2.15
C LYS A 185 6.18 22.02 3.58
N GLU A 186 4.96 22.03 4.09
CA GLU A 186 4.61 21.55 5.42
C GLU A 186 4.84 20.03 5.59
N SER A 187 4.77 19.28 4.50
CA SER A 187 5.05 17.83 4.47
C SER A 187 6.51 17.50 4.18
N SER A 188 7.37 18.52 4.08
CA SER A 188 8.82 18.36 3.93
C SER A 188 9.49 18.56 5.28
N ARG A 189 10.43 17.65 5.63
CA ARG A 189 11.21 17.72 6.88
C ARG A 189 10.36 17.88 8.14
N MET A 190 9.23 17.18 8.20
CA MET A 190 8.37 17.21 9.38
C MET A 190 8.94 16.33 10.49
N PHE A 191 9.01 16.84 11.71
CA PHE A 191 9.48 16.12 12.88
C PHE A 191 8.32 15.83 13.83
N LEU A 192 8.34 14.65 14.42
CA LEU A 192 7.33 14.14 15.34
C LEU A 192 7.99 13.65 16.62
N VAL A 193 7.40 13.97 17.76
CA VAL A 193 7.79 13.41 19.06
C VAL A 193 6.61 12.63 19.62
N ASN A 194 6.87 11.40 20.03
CA ASN A 194 5.88 10.53 20.64
C ASN A 194 6.32 10.18 22.05
N PHE A 195 5.41 10.30 23.01
CA PHE A 195 5.59 9.90 24.38
C PHE A 195 4.42 8.99 24.79
N SER A 196 4.75 7.82 25.33
CA SER A 196 3.74 6.87 25.80
C SER A 196 4.20 6.26 27.11
N TYR A 197 3.31 6.22 28.09
CA TYR A 197 3.53 5.56 29.35
C TYR A 197 2.35 4.65 29.70
N ASN A 198 2.60 3.36 29.90
CA ASN A 198 1.58 2.38 30.23
C ASN A 198 1.42 2.30 31.75
N PHE A 199 0.29 2.77 32.25
CA PHE A 199 -0.10 2.60 33.63
C PHE A 199 -0.82 1.26 33.79
N SER A 200 -0.36 0.43 34.71
CA SER A 200 -1.09 -0.78 35.11
C SER A 200 -1.45 -0.65 36.60
N PHE A 201 -2.74 -0.56 36.88
CA PHE A 201 -3.28 -0.54 38.23
C PHE A 201 -4.02 -1.86 38.51
N GLY A 202 -3.84 -2.42 39.70
CA GLY A 202 -4.54 -3.58 40.16
C GLY A 202 -3.70 -4.86 40.22
N ARG A 203 -4.27 -5.91 40.82
CA ARG A 203 -3.65 -7.25 40.88
C ARG A 203 -3.72 -7.89 39.47
N SER A 204 -2.56 -8.25 38.95
CA SER A 204 -2.53 -9.10 37.75
C SER A 204 -3.02 -10.50 38.12
N PHE A 205 -4.21 -10.85 37.74
CA PHE A 205 -4.64 -12.24 37.78
C PHE A 205 -3.98 -12.97 36.60
N LYS A 206 -3.15 -13.98 36.91
CA LYS A 206 -2.73 -14.93 35.89
C LYS A 206 -4.01 -15.57 35.38
N THR A 207 -4.39 -15.26 34.16
CA THR A 207 -5.46 -15.98 33.48
C THR A 207 -5.01 -17.42 33.40
N ALA A 208 -5.67 -18.31 34.18
CA ALA A 208 -5.42 -19.73 34.07
C ALA A 208 -5.72 -20.09 32.60
N GLN A 209 -4.69 -20.50 31.88
CA GLN A 209 -4.92 -21.14 30.57
C GLN A 209 -5.76 -22.39 30.88
N ARG A 210 -7.05 -22.30 30.64
CA ARG A 210 -7.90 -23.45 30.63
C ARG A 210 -7.42 -24.33 29.47
N LYS A 211 -6.59 -25.32 29.78
CA LYS A 211 -6.39 -26.45 28.91
C LYS A 211 -7.73 -27.14 28.86
N VAL A 212 -8.49 -26.93 27.81
CA VAL A 212 -9.61 -27.80 27.49
C VAL A 212 -8.98 -29.11 27.03
N ASN A 213 -8.87 -30.07 27.92
CA ASN A 213 -8.55 -31.45 27.57
C ASN A 213 -9.81 -32.02 26.91
N ASN A 214 -9.95 -31.85 25.62
CA ASN A 214 -10.89 -32.60 24.80
C ASN A 214 -10.30 -33.99 24.52
N SER A 215 -10.10 -34.78 25.56
CA SER A 215 -10.01 -36.22 25.44
C SER A 215 -11.41 -36.79 25.68
N ASP A 216 -12.34 -36.45 24.84
CA ASP A 216 -13.57 -37.22 24.70
C ASP A 216 -13.21 -38.52 23.97
N ASN A 217 -12.82 -39.51 24.76
CA ASN A 217 -12.93 -40.91 24.39
C ASN A 217 -14.41 -41.29 24.49
N ASP A 218 -15.20 -40.68 23.64
CA ASP A 218 -16.55 -41.22 23.38
C ASP A 218 -16.39 -42.35 22.37
N SER A 219 -15.99 -43.49 22.89
CA SER A 219 -16.29 -44.74 22.23
C SER A 219 -17.80 -44.90 22.24
N GLY A 220 -18.44 -44.42 21.16
CA GLY A 220 -19.87 -44.63 20.93
C GLY A 220 -20.20 -46.11 20.98
N VAL A 221 -20.67 -46.56 22.11
CA VAL A 221 -21.23 -47.90 22.28
C VAL A 221 -22.59 -47.90 21.58
N MET A 222 -22.59 -48.29 20.31
CA MET A 222 -23.80 -48.88 19.75
C MET A 222 -23.92 -50.29 20.34
N GLY A 223 -24.68 -50.40 21.43
CA GLY A 223 -25.15 -51.67 21.95
C GLY A 223 -26.11 -52.30 20.95
N THR A 224 -25.63 -53.29 20.19
CA THR A 224 -26.53 -54.21 19.51
C THR A 224 -27.17 -55.10 20.57
N GLY A 225 -28.45 -54.92 20.74
CA GLY A 225 -29.29 -55.83 21.55
C GLY A 225 -29.35 -57.24 20.99
N LYS A 226 -29.28 -58.19 21.90
CA LYS A 226 -30.03 -59.45 21.88
C LYS A 226 -30.61 -59.67 23.25
#